data_094dc3ee1952bf2c5976c97ea10fbb72
#
_entry.id   094dc3ee1952bf2c5976c97ea10fbb72
#
_cell.length_a   1.000
_cell.length_b   1.000
_cell.length_c   1.000
_cell.angle_alpha   90.00
_cell.angle_beta   90.00
_cell.angle_gamma   90.00
#
_symmetry.space_group_name_H-M   'P 1'
#
loop_
_entity.id
_entity.type
_entity.pdbx_description
1 polymer ?
#
loop_
_entity_poly.entity_id
_entity_poly.type
_entity_poly.pdbx_seq_one_letter_code
_entity_poly.pdbx_strand_id
1 'polypeptide(L)'
;MFLYDENNSIDENMADKIYDAIPKDNHKPILMILHSRGGQVEPAYLISKACQEHSNNFIIVIPRRAKSAATLISLGANEIHMGSMSELGPIDPQIGKLPALSISSSLRTIAKVVTEYPDSSIMFSKYLSEKLDLRILGYFERVSESAKQYAIRLLKDKKTPKSTQDIANDLVYEYKDHSFVIDREEAKKYFGNIIKSNTEEYLLANDIHKFMSMLNMLLALIKKQKIAIVGKYDNLTAFSVEKQS
;
A
#
# COMPACT_ATOMS: atom_id res chain seq x y z
N MET A 1 2.66 16.75 -6.62
CA MET A 1 3.60 15.64 -6.88
C MET A 1 2.83 14.45 -7.44
N PHE A 2 3.51 13.54 -8.12
CA PHE A 2 2.91 12.34 -8.71
C PHE A 2 3.70 11.11 -8.29
N LEU A 3 3.01 10.08 -7.86
CA LEU A 3 3.44 8.69 -7.85
C LEU A 3 2.34 7.91 -8.53
N TYR A 4 2.39 7.85 -9.86
CA TYR A 4 1.37 7.24 -10.71
C TYR A 4 1.98 6.08 -11.49
N ASP A 5 1.79 4.87 -11.00
CA ASP A 5 2.31 3.66 -11.59
C ASP A 5 1.45 2.44 -11.27
N GLU A 6 0.99 1.75 -12.31
CA GLU A 6 0.24 0.49 -12.18
C GLU A 6 1.10 -0.76 -12.40
N ASN A 7 2.32 -0.60 -12.90
CA ASN A 7 3.08 -1.70 -13.48
C ASN A 7 4.35 -2.03 -12.71
N ASN A 8 4.98 -1.03 -12.10
CA ASN A 8 6.19 -1.22 -11.31
C ASN A 8 5.86 -1.25 -9.81
N SER A 9 6.77 -1.85 -9.07
CA SER A 9 6.78 -1.85 -7.62
C SER A 9 7.37 -0.55 -7.09
N ILE A 10 6.82 0.01 -6.04
CA ILE A 10 7.46 1.08 -5.28
C ILE A 10 8.80 0.54 -4.76
N ASP A 11 9.89 1.21 -5.11
CA ASP A 11 11.26 0.83 -4.80
C ASP A 11 12.09 2.04 -4.33
N GLU A 12 13.36 1.82 -4.04
CA GLU A 12 14.31 2.86 -3.60
C GLU A 12 14.45 3.98 -4.64
N ASN A 13 14.50 3.64 -5.93
CA ASN A 13 14.65 4.64 -7.00
C ASN A 13 13.41 5.57 -7.06
N MET A 14 12.21 5.04 -6.82
CA MET A 14 11.01 5.88 -6.70
C MET A 14 11.07 6.76 -5.44
N ALA A 15 11.57 6.23 -4.34
CA ALA A 15 11.73 7.00 -3.11
C ALA A 15 12.70 8.18 -3.30
N ASP A 16 13.85 7.96 -3.93
CA ASP A 16 14.83 9.00 -4.24
C ASP A 16 14.21 10.10 -5.12
N LYS A 17 13.50 9.73 -6.18
CA LYS A 17 12.83 10.70 -7.06
C LYS A 17 11.76 11.52 -6.37
N ILE A 18 10.99 10.91 -5.47
CA ILE A 18 10.02 11.64 -4.66
C ILE A 18 10.75 12.58 -3.70
N TYR A 19 11.83 12.13 -3.07
CA TYR A 19 12.61 12.95 -2.16
C TYR A 19 13.22 14.17 -2.87
N ASP A 20 13.79 13.99 -4.05
CA ASP A 20 14.33 15.07 -4.88
C ASP A 20 13.25 16.07 -5.34
N ALA A 21 12.01 15.60 -5.47
CA ALA A 21 10.86 16.41 -5.86
C ALA A 21 10.23 17.18 -4.67
N ILE A 22 10.58 16.85 -3.43
CA ILE A 22 10.07 17.54 -2.23
C ILE A 22 10.59 18.98 -2.22
N PRO A 23 9.71 19.98 -2.03
CA PRO A 23 10.14 21.37 -1.88
C PRO A 23 11.10 21.52 -0.70
N LYS A 24 12.21 22.24 -0.91
CA LYS A 24 13.17 22.52 0.18
C LYS A 24 12.63 23.51 1.23
N ASP A 25 11.50 24.12 0.95
CA ASP A 25 10.79 25.04 1.85
C ASP A 25 9.72 24.24 2.61
N ASN A 26 10.00 23.93 3.88
CA ASN A 26 9.17 23.10 4.76
C ASN A 26 7.81 23.71 5.13
N HIS A 27 7.48 24.89 4.62
CA HIS A 27 6.24 25.61 4.94
C HIS A 27 5.15 25.46 3.87
N LYS A 28 5.41 24.71 2.80
CA LYS A 28 4.43 24.50 1.72
C LYS A 28 3.69 23.17 1.87
N PRO A 29 2.39 23.15 1.51
CA PRO A 29 1.67 21.89 1.46
C PRO A 29 2.23 21.00 0.31
N ILE A 30 2.24 19.70 0.56
CA ILE A 30 2.52 18.69 -0.46
C ILE A 30 1.21 18.00 -0.82
N LEU A 31 0.77 18.16 -2.08
CA LEU A 31 -0.30 17.36 -2.65
C LEU A 31 0.31 16.30 -3.56
N MET A 32 0.03 15.03 -3.27
CA MET A 32 0.49 13.88 -4.04
C MET A 32 -0.69 13.14 -4.68
N ILE A 33 -0.71 13.06 -6.00
CA ILE A 33 -1.60 12.13 -6.71
C ILE A 33 -0.94 10.76 -6.67
N LEU A 34 -1.57 9.85 -5.93
CA LEU A 34 -1.07 8.50 -5.68
C LEU A 34 -1.94 7.46 -6.38
N HIS A 35 -1.34 6.73 -7.32
CA HIS A 35 -1.97 5.61 -8.02
C HIS A 35 -0.95 4.49 -8.18
N SER A 36 -1.07 3.44 -7.36
CA SER A 36 -0.09 2.34 -7.35
C SER A 36 -0.68 1.06 -6.75
N ARG A 37 -0.17 -0.07 -7.20
CA ARG A 37 -0.45 -1.39 -6.61
C ARG A 37 0.38 -1.69 -5.37
N GLY A 38 1.36 -0.85 -5.05
CA GLY A 38 2.25 -1.03 -3.91
C GLY A 38 3.67 -1.40 -4.31
N GLY A 39 4.38 -2.04 -3.40
CA GLY A 39 5.78 -2.40 -3.59
C GLY A 39 6.50 -2.67 -2.26
N GLN A 40 7.74 -2.23 -2.16
CA GLN A 40 8.57 -2.42 -0.96
C GLN A 40 8.11 -1.52 0.18
N VAL A 41 8.13 -2.06 1.38
CA VAL A 41 7.61 -1.40 2.59
C VAL A 41 8.52 -0.26 3.04
N GLU A 42 9.84 -0.47 3.03
CA GLU A 42 10.82 0.49 3.49
C GLU A 42 10.85 1.77 2.64
N PRO A 43 10.95 1.71 1.30
CA PRO A 43 10.83 2.89 0.45
C PRO A 43 9.51 3.63 0.63
N ALA A 44 8.40 2.92 0.75
CA ALA A 44 7.10 3.53 0.98
C ALA A 44 7.04 4.28 2.31
N TYR A 45 7.59 3.70 3.38
CA TYR A 45 7.70 4.37 4.66
C TYR A 45 8.54 5.65 4.55
N LEU A 46 9.70 5.60 3.88
CA LEU A 46 10.59 6.75 3.71
C LEU A 46 9.92 7.87 2.88
N ILE A 47 9.23 7.54 1.79
CA ILE A 47 8.43 8.50 1.01
C ILE A 47 7.43 9.22 1.92
N SER A 48 6.62 8.45 2.65
CA SER A 48 5.60 9.00 3.53
C SER A 48 6.19 9.89 4.62
N LYS A 49 7.26 9.41 5.24
CA LYS A 49 7.96 10.11 6.33
C LYS A 49 8.60 11.42 5.84
N ALA A 50 9.27 11.39 4.70
CA ALA A 50 9.86 12.59 4.10
C ALA A 50 8.78 13.64 3.76
N CYS A 51 7.64 13.23 3.19
CA CYS A 51 6.53 14.15 2.94
C CYS A 51 5.94 14.73 4.22
N GLN A 52 5.85 13.96 5.31
CA GLN A 52 5.42 14.48 6.61
C GLN A 52 6.39 15.51 7.19
N GLU A 53 7.70 15.27 7.09
CA GLU A 53 8.72 16.12 7.70
C GLU A 53 8.94 17.43 6.94
N HIS A 54 8.77 17.40 5.62
CA HIS A 54 9.03 18.53 4.74
C HIS A 54 7.76 19.29 4.30
N SER A 55 6.64 19.09 4.98
CA SER A 55 5.37 19.73 4.63
C SER A 55 4.60 20.16 5.87
N ASN A 56 3.95 21.32 5.80
CA ASN A 56 3.00 21.73 6.82
C ASN A 56 1.63 21.05 6.69
N ASN A 57 1.32 20.51 5.49
CA ASN A 57 0.11 19.74 5.23
C ASN A 57 0.37 18.75 4.08
N PHE A 58 0.46 17.47 4.41
CA PHE A 58 0.64 16.39 3.42
C PHE A 58 -0.73 15.85 3.02
N ILE A 59 -1.09 16.03 1.75
CA ILE A 59 -2.37 15.63 1.15
C ILE A 59 -2.12 14.54 0.12
N ILE A 60 -2.84 13.44 0.23
CA ILE A 60 -2.85 12.38 -0.77
C ILE A 60 -4.19 12.35 -1.48
N VAL A 61 -4.15 12.28 -2.80
CA VAL A 61 -5.34 12.13 -3.63
C VAL A 61 -5.25 10.79 -4.36
N ILE A 62 -6.24 9.93 -4.14
CA ILE A 62 -6.29 8.59 -4.71
C ILE A 62 -7.37 8.55 -5.78
N PRO A 63 -7.00 8.71 -7.08
CA PRO A 63 -8.01 8.69 -8.15
C PRO A 63 -8.64 7.31 -8.32
N ARG A 64 -7.88 6.24 -8.09
CA ARG A 64 -8.36 4.87 -8.26
C ARG A 64 -7.87 3.91 -7.19
N ARG A 65 -6.57 3.67 -7.06
CA ARG A 65 -6.03 2.71 -6.09
C ARG A 65 -4.72 3.15 -5.46
N ALA A 66 -4.61 2.84 -4.19
CA ALA A 66 -3.36 2.87 -3.46
C ALA A 66 -3.29 1.61 -2.58
N LYS A 67 -2.70 0.53 -3.11
CA LYS A 67 -2.69 -0.79 -2.46
C LYS A 67 -1.38 -1.04 -1.71
N SER A 68 -1.42 -1.89 -0.68
CA SER A 68 -0.23 -2.41 0.00
C SER A 68 0.71 -1.27 0.45
N ALA A 69 1.96 -1.23 -0.02
CA ALA A 69 2.92 -0.17 0.29
C ALA A 69 2.40 1.24 -0.08
N ALA A 70 1.53 1.39 -1.09
CA ALA A 70 0.90 2.68 -1.39
C ALA A 70 -0.17 3.07 -0.34
N THR A 71 -0.87 2.09 0.26
CA THR A 71 -1.68 2.35 1.45
C THR A 71 -0.79 2.86 2.59
N LEU A 72 0.37 2.23 2.81
CA LEU A 72 1.31 2.65 3.85
C LEU A 72 1.75 4.11 3.64
N ILE A 73 2.06 4.54 2.39
CA ILE A 73 2.34 5.95 2.10
C ILE A 73 1.18 6.83 2.56
N SER A 74 -0.06 6.41 2.31
CA SER A 74 -1.26 7.18 2.62
C SER A 74 -1.47 7.39 4.13
N LEU A 75 -0.96 6.48 4.97
CA LEU A 75 -1.09 6.61 6.44
C LEU A 75 -0.37 7.85 7.00
N GLY A 76 0.65 8.37 6.31
CA GLY A 76 1.33 9.59 6.71
C GLY A 76 0.59 10.88 6.35
N ALA A 77 -0.39 10.84 5.47
CA ALA A 77 -1.09 12.04 5.03
C ALA A 77 -1.96 12.69 6.13
N ASN A 78 -2.08 14.01 6.09
CA ASN A 78 -3.03 14.76 6.91
C ASN A 78 -4.44 14.66 6.35
N GLU A 79 -4.56 14.54 5.02
CA GLU A 79 -5.82 14.35 4.32
C GLU A 79 -5.64 13.31 3.21
N ILE A 80 -6.65 12.45 3.05
CA ILE A 80 -6.72 11.45 2.00
C ILE A 80 -8.00 11.68 1.22
N HIS A 81 -7.88 12.11 -0.02
CA HIS A 81 -9.02 12.42 -0.87
C HIS A 81 -9.41 11.19 -1.70
N MET A 82 -10.63 10.71 -1.51
CA MET A 82 -11.15 9.50 -2.13
C MET A 82 -12.54 9.75 -2.74
N GLY A 83 -12.76 9.24 -3.93
CA GLY A 83 -14.09 9.16 -4.56
C GLY A 83 -14.72 7.77 -4.42
N SER A 84 -15.86 7.57 -5.08
CA SER A 84 -16.61 6.31 -5.03
C SER A 84 -15.87 5.11 -5.62
N MET A 85 -14.91 5.35 -6.50
CA MET A 85 -14.11 4.30 -7.15
C MET A 85 -12.67 4.25 -6.63
N SER A 86 -12.35 5.01 -5.59
CA SER A 86 -11.05 4.98 -4.93
C SER A 86 -10.98 3.82 -3.95
N GLU A 87 -9.83 3.20 -3.88
CA GLU A 87 -9.58 2.09 -2.97
C GLU A 87 -8.20 2.17 -2.31
N LEU A 88 -8.17 1.82 -1.05
CA LEU A 88 -6.99 1.38 -0.33
C LEU A 88 -6.94 -0.15 -0.31
N GLY A 89 -5.89 -0.72 0.23
CA GLY A 89 -5.78 -2.16 0.46
C GLY A 89 -5.07 -2.49 1.76
N PRO A 90 -5.10 -3.75 2.18
CA PRO A 90 -4.30 -4.24 3.28
C PRO A 90 -2.81 -3.97 3.05
N ILE A 91 -2.05 -3.90 4.14
CA ILE A 91 -0.59 -3.72 4.11
C ILE A 91 0.15 -5.00 4.53
N ASP A 92 -0.53 -6.15 4.46
CA ASP A 92 0.06 -7.45 4.71
C ASP A 92 1.18 -7.74 3.70
N PRO A 93 2.42 -8.00 4.16
CA PRO A 93 3.53 -8.24 3.25
C PRO A 93 3.34 -9.51 2.41
N GLN A 94 3.79 -9.44 1.16
CA GLN A 94 3.80 -10.57 0.24
C GLN A 94 5.23 -11.11 0.10
N ILE A 95 5.40 -12.42 0.18
CA ILE A 95 6.69 -13.10 -0.02
C ILE A 95 6.49 -14.18 -1.07
N GLY A 96 7.19 -14.04 -2.19
CA GLY A 96 7.02 -14.98 -3.31
C GLY A 96 5.59 -15.02 -3.87
N LYS A 97 4.88 -13.89 -3.87
CA LYS A 97 3.47 -13.73 -4.27
C LYS A 97 2.45 -14.40 -3.33
N LEU A 98 2.87 -14.84 -2.16
CA LEU A 98 1.96 -15.38 -1.13
C LEU A 98 1.94 -14.43 0.07
N PRO A 99 0.78 -14.24 0.73
CA PRO A 99 0.71 -13.49 1.98
C PRO A 99 1.66 -14.08 3.02
N ALA A 100 2.46 -13.25 3.69
CA ALA A 100 3.38 -13.69 4.73
C ALA A 100 2.67 -14.52 5.83
N LEU A 101 1.41 -14.21 6.10
CA LEU A 101 0.61 -14.91 7.11
C LEU A 101 0.00 -16.23 6.61
N SER A 102 0.18 -16.62 5.35
CA SER A 102 -0.43 -17.85 4.79
C SER A 102 0.03 -19.11 5.51
N ILE A 103 1.29 -19.20 5.90
CA ILE A 103 1.82 -20.37 6.64
C ILE A 103 1.19 -20.44 8.03
N SER A 104 1.15 -19.33 8.77
CA SER A 104 0.53 -19.28 10.11
C SER A 104 -0.97 -19.63 10.04
N SER A 105 -1.67 -19.16 9.02
CA SER A 105 -3.07 -19.50 8.78
C SER A 105 -3.27 -20.97 8.46
N SER A 106 -2.38 -21.57 7.65
CA SER A 106 -2.40 -23.01 7.33
C SER A 106 -2.16 -23.86 8.57
N LEU A 107 -1.21 -23.48 9.43
CA LEU A 107 -0.95 -24.17 10.71
C LEU A 107 -2.16 -24.13 11.65
N ARG A 108 -2.83 -22.98 11.75
CA ARG A 108 -4.09 -22.87 12.52
C ARG A 108 -5.19 -23.77 11.96
N THR A 109 -5.28 -23.90 10.65
CA THR A 109 -6.25 -24.78 9.99
C THR A 109 -5.93 -26.24 10.28
N ILE A 110 -4.66 -26.65 10.18
CA ILE A 110 -4.22 -28.00 10.54
C ILE A 110 -4.51 -28.30 12.01
N ALA A 111 -4.23 -27.37 12.93
CA ALA A 111 -4.54 -27.56 14.35
C ALA A 111 -6.03 -27.80 14.59
N LYS A 112 -6.93 -27.07 13.91
CA LYS A 112 -8.39 -27.31 13.97
C LYS A 112 -8.74 -28.70 13.46
N VAL A 113 -8.21 -29.11 12.30
CA VAL A 113 -8.47 -30.43 11.72
C VAL A 113 -8.02 -31.55 12.67
N VAL A 114 -6.84 -31.41 13.29
CA VAL A 114 -6.34 -32.38 14.28
C VAL A 114 -7.22 -32.42 15.53
N THR A 115 -7.80 -31.30 15.92
CA THR A 115 -8.76 -31.27 17.05
C THR A 115 -10.05 -32.01 16.72
N GLU A 116 -10.55 -31.89 15.49
CA GLU A 116 -11.75 -32.57 15.02
C GLU A 116 -11.51 -34.07 14.73
N TYR A 117 -10.30 -34.39 14.24
CA TYR A 117 -9.88 -35.75 13.84
C TYR A 117 -8.54 -36.12 14.50
N PRO A 118 -8.51 -36.47 15.80
CA PRO A 118 -7.26 -36.72 16.55
C PRO A 118 -6.34 -37.77 15.93
N ASP A 119 -6.89 -38.77 15.28
CA ASP A 119 -6.14 -39.85 14.62
C ASP A 119 -5.28 -39.35 13.45
N SER A 120 -5.55 -38.14 12.93
CA SER A 120 -4.76 -37.49 11.88
C SER A 120 -3.46 -36.85 12.42
N SER A 121 -3.28 -36.76 13.72
CA SER A 121 -2.16 -36.05 14.37
C SER A 121 -0.79 -36.57 13.94
N ILE A 122 -0.62 -37.90 13.85
CA ILE A 122 0.65 -38.51 13.45
C ILE A 122 1.00 -38.16 12.01
N MET A 123 0.02 -38.20 11.11
CA MET A 123 0.19 -37.85 9.69
C MET A 123 0.63 -36.39 9.53
N PHE A 124 -0.09 -35.46 10.18
CA PHE A 124 0.27 -34.03 10.10
C PHE A 124 1.60 -33.72 10.80
N SER A 125 1.91 -34.33 11.93
CA SER A 125 3.18 -34.17 12.61
C SER A 125 4.35 -34.58 11.71
N LYS A 126 4.27 -35.72 11.05
CA LYS A 126 5.29 -36.18 10.09
C LYS A 126 5.41 -35.21 8.92
N TYR A 127 4.29 -34.83 8.30
CA TYR A 127 4.29 -33.88 7.17
C TYR A 127 4.92 -32.54 7.55
N LEU A 128 4.56 -31.96 8.69
CA LEU A 128 5.10 -30.69 9.16
C LEU A 128 6.59 -30.78 9.48
N SER A 129 7.05 -31.86 10.12
CA SER A 129 8.47 -32.05 10.42
C SER A 129 9.35 -32.14 9.17
N GLU A 130 8.80 -32.64 8.06
CA GLU A 130 9.51 -32.77 6.78
C GLU A 130 9.46 -31.51 5.92
N LYS A 131 8.38 -30.68 6.03
CA LYS A 131 8.09 -29.60 5.09
C LYS A 131 8.17 -28.21 5.68
N LEU A 132 8.02 -28.05 7.02
CA LEU A 132 7.99 -26.76 7.66
C LEU A 132 9.39 -26.33 8.10
N ASP A 133 9.90 -25.25 7.54
CA ASP A 133 11.07 -24.55 8.04
C ASP A 133 10.63 -23.44 9.00
N LEU A 134 10.92 -23.61 10.29
CA LEU A 134 10.60 -22.64 11.35
C LEU A 134 11.30 -21.28 11.15
N ARG A 135 12.43 -21.24 10.44
CA ARG A 135 13.13 -19.97 10.12
C ARG A 135 12.32 -19.15 9.13
N ILE A 136 11.69 -19.80 8.15
CA ILE A 136 10.81 -19.15 7.19
C ILE A 136 9.58 -18.60 7.90
N LEU A 137 8.97 -19.37 8.80
CA LEU A 137 7.83 -18.90 9.60
C LEU A 137 8.20 -17.66 10.42
N GLY A 138 9.31 -17.71 11.15
CA GLY A 138 9.79 -16.58 11.96
C GLY A 138 10.14 -15.35 11.12
N TYR A 139 10.68 -15.54 9.91
CA TYR A 139 10.94 -14.45 8.98
C TYR A 139 9.64 -13.76 8.55
N PHE A 140 8.62 -14.53 8.20
CA PHE A 140 7.33 -14.01 7.76
C PHE A 140 6.61 -13.21 8.84
N GLU A 141 6.66 -13.68 10.07
CA GLU A 141 6.10 -12.95 11.22
C GLU A 141 6.84 -11.63 11.45
N ARG A 142 8.17 -11.62 11.36
CA ARG A 142 8.98 -10.40 11.50
C ARG A 142 8.67 -9.35 10.43
N VAL A 143 8.50 -9.75 9.18
CA VAL A 143 8.17 -8.83 8.09
C VAL A 143 6.78 -8.21 8.30
N SER A 144 5.81 -9.01 8.74
CA SER A 144 4.47 -8.52 9.07
C SER A 144 4.49 -7.53 10.25
N GLU A 145 5.24 -7.85 11.30
CA GLU A 145 5.39 -6.96 12.45
C GLU A 145 6.11 -5.66 12.08
N SER A 146 7.10 -5.70 11.17
CA SER A 146 7.76 -4.49 10.66
C SER A 146 6.79 -3.57 9.92
N ALA A 147 5.92 -4.11 9.06
CA ALA A 147 4.89 -3.33 8.37
C ALA A 147 3.94 -2.65 9.37
N LYS A 148 3.51 -3.38 10.41
CA LYS A 148 2.69 -2.84 11.51
C LYS A 148 3.40 -1.70 12.24
N GLN A 149 4.68 -1.86 12.58
CA GLN A 149 5.45 -0.82 13.27
C GLN A 149 5.60 0.44 12.41
N TYR A 150 5.83 0.32 11.11
CA TYR A 150 5.85 1.48 10.20
C TYR A 150 4.50 2.18 10.14
N ALA A 151 3.40 1.44 10.07
CA ALA A 151 2.06 2.01 10.08
C ALA A 151 1.80 2.81 11.36
N ILE A 152 2.14 2.26 12.54
CA ILE A 152 2.00 2.94 13.83
C ILE A 152 2.80 4.25 13.85
N ARG A 153 4.03 4.25 13.34
CA ARG A 153 4.89 5.44 13.30
C ARG A 153 4.31 6.54 12.41
N LEU A 154 3.73 6.19 11.25
CA LEU A 154 3.13 7.14 10.32
C LEU A 154 1.80 7.71 10.86
N LEU A 155 1.05 6.93 11.60
CA LEU A 155 -0.21 7.32 12.23
C LEU A 155 -0.03 8.08 13.55
N LYS A 156 1.21 8.17 14.07
CA LYS A 156 1.50 8.87 15.32
C LYS A 156 0.94 10.30 15.26
N ASP A 157 0.31 10.71 16.36
CA ASP A 157 -0.27 12.05 16.55
C ASP A 157 -1.48 12.37 15.64
N LYS A 158 -2.00 11.41 14.87
CA LYS A 158 -3.23 11.59 14.09
C LYS A 158 -4.48 11.33 14.91
N LYS A 159 -5.49 12.19 14.73
CA LYS A 159 -6.81 12.01 15.35
C LYS A 159 -7.66 11.07 14.51
N THR A 160 -7.72 9.83 14.91
CA THR A 160 -8.47 8.77 14.24
C THR A 160 -9.55 8.18 15.14
N PRO A 161 -10.65 7.60 14.58
CA PRO A 161 -11.70 6.94 15.36
C PRO A 161 -11.24 5.71 16.14
N LYS A 162 -10.28 4.97 15.59
CA LYS A 162 -9.63 3.81 16.23
C LYS A 162 -8.22 4.18 16.71
N SER A 163 -7.68 3.40 17.63
CA SER A 163 -6.27 3.56 18.03
C SER A 163 -5.33 3.26 16.85
N THR A 164 -4.16 3.89 16.84
CA THR A 164 -3.15 3.64 15.79
C THR A 164 -2.71 2.17 15.75
N GLN A 165 -2.68 1.52 16.93
CA GLN A 165 -2.36 0.10 17.09
C GLN A 165 -3.44 -0.78 16.44
N ASP A 166 -4.72 -0.48 16.69
CA ASP A 166 -5.83 -1.24 16.11
C ASP A 166 -5.87 -1.09 14.59
N ILE A 167 -5.70 0.15 14.08
CA ILE A 167 -5.65 0.41 12.63
C ILE A 167 -4.52 -0.40 11.98
N ALA A 168 -3.31 -0.32 12.54
CA ALA A 168 -2.15 -1.04 12.01
C ALA A 168 -2.34 -2.56 12.09
N ASN A 169 -2.93 -3.05 13.18
CA ASN A 169 -3.25 -4.47 13.34
C ASN A 169 -4.26 -4.93 12.30
N ASP A 170 -5.37 -4.20 12.15
CA ASP A 170 -6.41 -4.56 11.19
C ASP A 170 -5.88 -4.60 9.75
N LEU A 171 -5.11 -3.58 9.35
CA LEU A 171 -4.56 -3.49 8.00
C LEU A 171 -3.54 -4.60 7.67
N VAL A 172 -2.83 -5.15 8.68
CA VAL A 172 -1.85 -6.23 8.48
C VAL A 172 -2.47 -7.61 8.64
N TYR A 173 -3.38 -7.82 9.61
CA TYR A 173 -3.74 -9.16 10.06
C TYR A 173 -5.19 -9.58 9.81
N GLU A 174 -6.14 -8.63 9.69
CA GLU A 174 -7.56 -8.96 9.66
C GLU A 174 -8.12 -9.25 8.27
N TYR A 175 -7.53 -8.65 7.24
CA TYR A 175 -7.97 -8.90 5.86
C TYR A 175 -7.45 -10.25 5.36
N LYS A 176 -8.37 -11.03 4.76
CA LYS A 176 -8.06 -12.40 4.29
C LYS A 176 -7.38 -12.45 2.92
N ASP A 177 -7.50 -11.38 2.15
CA ASP A 177 -6.99 -11.28 0.80
C ASP A 177 -6.22 -9.97 0.63
N HIS A 178 -5.00 -10.06 0.11
CA HIS A 178 -4.15 -8.90 -0.17
C HIS A 178 -4.79 -7.92 -1.17
N SER A 179 -5.65 -8.41 -2.06
CA SER A 179 -6.37 -7.58 -3.03
C SER A 179 -7.67 -6.98 -2.48
N PHE A 180 -7.99 -7.20 -1.20
CA PHE A 180 -9.23 -6.68 -0.59
C PHE A 180 -9.37 -5.18 -0.83
N VAL A 181 -10.60 -4.77 -1.14
CA VAL A 181 -10.94 -3.37 -1.41
C VAL A 181 -11.38 -2.71 -0.12
N ILE A 182 -10.55 -1.82 0.39
CA ILE A 182 -10.93 -0.88 1.46
C ILE A 182 -11.45 0.36 0.75
N ASP A 183 -12.75 0.44 0.60
CA ASP A 183 -13.41 1.56 -0.06
C ASP A 183 -13.40 2.83 0.83
N ARG A 184 -13.94 3.91 0.30
CA ARG A 184 -14.01 5.19 1.00
C ARG A 184 -14.79 5.10 2.32
N GLU A 185 -15.88 4.35 2.36
CA GLU A 185 -16.73 4.25 3.55
C GLU A 185 -16.05 3.41 4.64
N GLU A 186 -15.36 2.36 4.25
CA GLU A 186 -14.54 1.58 5.18
C GLU A 186 -13.31 2.37 5.66
N ALA A 187 -12.63 3.10 4.77
CA ALA A 187 -11.52 3.98 5.11
C ALA A 187 -11.94 5.05 6.15
N LYS A 188 -13.17 5.59 6.07
CA LYS A 188 -13.69 6.52 7.07
C LYS A 188 -13.83 5.92 8.46
N LYS A 189 -14.10 4.61 8.58
CA LYS A 189 -14.17 3.94 9.90
C LYS A 189 -12.81 3.90 10.58
N TYR A 190 -11.72 3.87 9.80
CA TYR A 190 -10.35 3.91 10.32
C TYR A 190 -9.85 5.33 10.55
N PHE A 191 -10.04 6.20 9.57
CA PHE A 191 -9.35 7.49 9.50
C PHE A 191 -10.25 8.69 9.76
N GLY A 192 -11.57 8.50 9.84
CA GLY A 192 -12.52 9.56 10.16
C GLY A 192 -12.43 10.76 9.23
N ASN A 193 -12.22 11.94 9.81
CA ASN A 193 -12.17 13.21 9.09
C ASN A 193 -10.91 13.40 8.22
N ILE A 194 -9.93 12.50 8.30
CA ILE A 194 -8.78 12.48 7.39
C ILE A 194 -9.25 12.14 5.96
N ILE A 195 -10.31 11.31 5.84
CA ILE A 195 -10.89 10.99 4.54
C ILE A 195 -11.76 12.15 4.06
N LYS A 196 -11.37 12.73 2.92
CA LYS A 196 -12.12 13.78 2.22
C LYS A 196 -12.79 13.21 0.97
N SER A 197 -13.93 13.75 0.62
CA SER A 197 -14.67 13.35 -0.57
C SER A 197 -15.29 14.55 -1.28
N ASN A 198 -15.53 14.42 -2.57
CA ASN A 198 -16.10 15.48 -3.42
C ASN A 198 -15.27 16.77 -3.43
N THR A 199 -13.94 16.64 -3.41
CA THR A 199 -13.00 17.76 -3.41
C THR A 199 -12.54 18.07 -4.85
N GLU A 200 -12.12 19.31 -5.08
CA GLU A 200 -11.59 19.74 -6.38
C GLU A 200 -10.31 18.99 -6.74
N GLU A 201 -9.47 18.72 -5.73
CA GLU A 201 -8.25 17.93 -5.88
C GLU A 201 -8.54 16.50 -6.38
N TYR A 202 -9.63 15.89 -5.86
CA TYR A 202 -10.05 14.58 -6.33
C TYR A 202 -10.57 14.64 -7.76
N LEU A 203 -11.37 15.65 -8.13
CA LEU A 203 -11.87 15.81 -9.49
C LEU A 203 -10.72 15.97 -10.49
N LEU A 204 -9.75 16.82 -10.17
CA LEU A 204 -8.54 16.98 -10.99
C LEU A 204 -7.75 15.66 -11.12
N ALA A 205 -7.49 14.98 -10.01
CA ALA A 205 -6.76 13.73 -10.03
C ALA A 205 -7.48 12.61 -10.81
N ASN A 206 -8.82 12.58 -10.74
CA ASN A 206 -9.63 11.64 -11.50
C ASN A 206 -9.59 11.94 -13.02
N ASP A 207 -9.55 13.20 -13.43
CA ASP A 207 -9.42 13.57 -14.84
C ASP A 207 -8.01 13.25 -15.38
N ILE A 208 -6.98 13.48 -14.58
CA ILE A 208 -5.61 13.01 -14.86
C ILE A 208 -5.59 11.49 -15.01
N HIS A 209 -6.25 10.77 -14.11
CA HIS A 209 -6.33 9.31 -14.20
C HIS A 209 -7.00 8.82 -15.47
N LYS A 210 -8.13 9.43 -15.88
CA LYS A 210 -8.81 9.11 -17.14
C LYS A 210 -7.88 9.34 -18.35
N PHE A 211 -7.17 10.47 -18.37
CA PHE A 211 -6.20 10.77 -19.42
C PHE A 211 -5.07 9.73 -19.46
N MET A 212 -4.44 9.45 -18.31
CA MET A 212 -3.35 8.46 -18.21
C MET A 212 -3.81 7.06 -18.61
N SER A 213 -5.03 6.67 -18.23
CA SER A 213 -5.62 5.37 -18.58
C SER A 213 -5.83 5.25 -20.10
N MET A 214 -6.35 6.29 -20.74
CA MET A 214 -6.51 6.34 -22.19
C MET A 214 -5.15 6.31 -22.90
N LEU A 215 -4.19 7.12 -22.45
CA LEU A 215 -2.84 7.16 -23.00
C LEU A 215 -2.16 5.78 -22.89
N ASN A 216 -2.24 5.13 -21.73
CA ASN A 216 -1.69 3.81 -21.52
C ASN A 216 -2.35 2.72 -22.39
N MET A 217 -3.66 2.85 -22.63
CA MET A 217 -4.37 1.97 -23.56
C MET A 217 -3.86 2.14 -25.00
N LEU A 218 -3.72 3.37 -25.48
CA LEU A 218 -3.21 3.67 -26.82
C LEU A 218 -1.76 3.19 -27.00
N LEU A 219 -0.88 3.48 -26.01
CA LEU A 219 0.51 3.05 -26.06
C LEU A 219 0.65 1.53 -26.00
N ALA A 220 -0.20 0.85 -25.23
CA ALA A 220 -0.22 -0.61 -25.19
C ALA A 220 -0.62 -1.23 -26.54
N LEU A 221 -1.51 -0.58 -27.29
CA LEU A 221 -1.92 -1.02 -28.62
C LEU A 221 -0.82 -0.80 -29.68
N ILE A 222 -0.15 0.38 -29.63
CA ILE A 222 0.80 0.79 -30.68
C ILE A 222 2.20 0.27 -30.41
N LYS A 223 2.71 0.44 -29.17
CA LYS A 223 4.09 0.18 -28.80
C LYS A 223 4.30 -0.96 -27.81
N LYS A 224 3.22 -1.63 -27.35
CA LYS A 224 3.25 -2.60 -26.25
C LYS A 224 3.86 -2.06 -24.95
N GLN A 225 3.78 -0.77 -24.73
CA GLN A 225 4.38 -0.06 -23.59
C GLN A 225 3.28 0.62 -22.79
N LYS A 226 3.60 0.94 -21.53
CA LYS A 226 2.81 1.80 -20.65
C LYS A 226 3.72 2.83 -20.02
N ILE A 227 3.15 3.96 -19.57
CA ILE A 227 3.90 5.03 -18.93
C ILE A 227 3.51 5.12 -17.46
N ALA A 228 4.52 5.22 -16.62
CA ALA A 228 4.42 5.64 -15.23
C ALA A 228 5.02 7.04 -15.07
N ILE A 229 4.51 7.81 -14.11
CA ILE A 229 4.96 9.18 -13.83
C ILE A 229 5.30 9.32 -12.36
N VAL A 230 6.51 9.77 -12.07
CA VAL A 230 6.98 10.04 -10.71
C VAL A 230 7.68 11.39 -10.65
N GLY A 231 7.43 12.18 -9.61
CA GLY A 231 8.10 13.46 -9.36
C GLY A 231 7.15 14.64 -9.19
N LYS A 232 7.69 15.86 -9.35
CA LYS A 232 6.95 17.11 -9.26
C LYS A 232 6.43 17.54 -10.64
N TYR A 233 5.32 18.27 -10.70
CA TYR A 233 4.66 18.68 -11.96
C TYR A 233 5.56 19.42 -12.95
N ASP A 234 6.59 20.13 -12.47
CA ASP A 234 7.56 20.88 -13.29
C ASP A 234 8.86 20.08 -13.58
N ASN A 235 9.00 18.88 -12.96
CA ASN A 235 10.14 17.97 -13.18
C ASN A 235 9.66 16.52 -13.02
N LEU A 236 8.86 16.06 -13.99
CA LEU A 236 8.34 14.69 -14.02
C LEU A 236 9.32 13.74 -14.69
N THR A 237 9.58 12.62 -14.05
CA THR A 237 10.24 11.49 -14.69
C THR A 237 9.16 10.54 -15.21
N ALA A 238 9.14 10.34 -16.52
CA ALA A 238 8.28 9.35 -17.17
C ALA A 238 9.10 8.07 -17.45
N PHE A 239 8.49 6.93 -17.10
CA PHE A 239 9.06 5.61 -17.38
C PHE A 239 8.21 4.89 -18.41
N SER A 240 8.86 4.29 -19.39
CA SER A 240 8.23 3.34 -20.28
C SER A 240 8.38 1.94 -19.67
N VAL A 241 7.27 1.23 -19.52
CA VAL A 241 7.23 -0.13 -19.01
C VAL A 241 6.83 -1.06 -20.15
N GLU A 242 7.71 -1.99 -20.52
CA GLU A 242 7.37 -3.03 -21.48
C GLU A 242 6.33 -3.98 -20.87
N LYS A 243 5.34 -4.36 -21.67
CA LYS A 243 4.36 -5.36 -21.25
C LYS A 243 5.10 -6.70 -21.14
N GLN A 244 5.26 -7.21 -19.92
CA GLN A 244 5.70 -8.59 -19.76
C GLN A 244 4.67 -9.48 -20.45
N SER A 245 5.15 -10.24 -21.43
CA SER A 245 4.40 -11.21 -22.25
C SER A 245 3.88 -12.37 -21.42
#